data_8a1983a14e844c43fdb5220d63a928dd
#
_entry.id   8a1983a14e844c43fdb5220d63a928dd
#
_cell.length_a   1.000
_cell.length_b   1.000
_cell.length_c   1.000
_cell.angle_alpha   90.00
_cell.angle_beta   90.00
_cell.angle_gamma   90.00
#
_symmetry.space_group_name_H-M   'P 1'
#
loop_
_entity.id
_entity.type
_entity.pdbx_description
1 polymer ?
#
loop_
_entity_poly.entity_id
_entity_poly.type
_entity_poly.pdbx_seq_one_letter_code
_entity_poly.pdbx_strand_id
1 'polypeptide(L)'
;MLVTTGVLLATWLLIAPVCLWAESGAVLEVGKFSASQVGQAMPDGWTPLTFKKIPKHTFYEVVKDGDVRVVKAVSEASASGLTKPVVIDPKEFPIVRWRWKIDHVLKGSDVTLKEGDDFPARLYITFAYDPDKVSFGKKLKYKAGQVIFGDIPIGAINYVWETKAPVGTIIDNAYTDFVKMVVVESGTQNVGMWIDEERNIYQDYKKAFGEEPPMINGVAIMSDTDNTKERATAYYGDIIFKKAAQ
;
A
#
# COMPACT_ATOMS: atom_id res chain seq x y z
N MET A 1 26.20 -76.89 -30.43
CA MET A 1 26.05 -75.42 -30.72
C MET A 1 24.76 -74.99 -30.11
N LEU A 2 24.82 -74.47 -28.81
CA LEU A 2 23.66 -73.99 -28.10
C LEU A 2 23.62 -72.45 -28.23
N VAL A 3 22.51 -71.91 -28.74
CA VAL A 3 22.25 -70.51 -28.83
C VAL A 3 21.37 -70.16 -27.64
N THR A 4 21.91 -69.40 -26.69
CA THR A 4 21.16 -68.85 -25.54
C THR A 4 20.62 -67.45 -25.90
N THR A 5 19.32 -67.37 -26.05
CA THR A 5 18.59 -66.12 -26.23
C THR A 5 18.38 -65.42 -24.87
N GLY A 6 19.05 -64.27 -24.64
CA GLY A 6 18.85 -63.45 -23.48
C GLY A 6 17.63 -62.52 -23.67
N VAL A 7 16.67 -62.62 -22.77
CA VAL A 7 15.52 -61.70 -22.68
C VAL A 7 15.90 -60.49 -21.80
N LEU A 8 15.96 -59.31 -22.40
CA LEU A 8 16.10 -58.03 -21.69
C LEU A 8 14.72 -57.56 -21.23
N LEU A 9 14.47 -57.61 -19.91
CA LEU A 9 13.32 -56.97 -19.28
C LEU A 9 13.59 -55.46 -19.09
N ALA A 10 12.95 -54.64 -19.88
CA ALA A 10 12.96 -53.20 -19.69
C ALA A 10 11.90 -52.80 -18.65
N THR A 11 12.34 -52.40 -17.45
CA THR A 11 11.49 -51.85 -16.40
C THR A 11 11.21 -50.38 -16.70
N TRP A 12 9.97 -50.04 -17.09
CA TRP A 12 9.51 -48.66 -17.20
C TRP A 12 9.17 -48.12 -15.80
N LEU A 13 9.97 -47.18 -15.28
CA LEU A 13 9.61 -46.40 -14.12
C LEU A 13 8.55 -45.37 -14.55
N LEU A 14 7.30 -45.58 -14.13
CA LEU A 14 6.24 -44.59 -14.20
C LEU A 14 6.50 -43.51 -13.16
N ILE A 15 7.10 -42.37 -13.57
CA ILE A 15 7.16 -41.17 -12.78
C ILE A 15 5.78 -40.51 -12.88
N ALA A 16 4.95 -40.66 -11.84
CA ALA A 16 3.72 -39.92 -11.71
C ALA A 16 4.06 -38.44 -11.51
N PRO A 17 3.42 -37.50 -12.25
CA PRO A 17 3.61 -36.09 -12.00
C PRO A 17 3.03 -35.77 -10.63
N VAL A 18 3.87 -35.33 -9.70
CA VAL A 18 3.42 -34.69 -8.46
C VAL A 18 2.81 -33.35 -8.85
N CYS A 19 1.48 -33.31 -8.98
CA CYS A 19 0.76 -32.04 -9.02
C CYS A 19 0.97 -31.35 -7.66
N LEU A 20 1.91 -30.42 -7.60
CA LEU A 20 1.95 -29.42 -6.54
C LEU A 20 0.69 -28.57 -6.68
N TRP A 21 -0.32 -28.87 -5.91
CA TRP A 21 -1.43 -27.95 -5.66
C TRP A 21 -0.83 -26.78 -4.87
N ALA A 22 -0.53 -25.69 -5.55
CA ALA A 22 -0.35 -24.43 -4.86
C ALA A 22 -1.70 -24.11 -4.21
N GLU A 23 -1.82 -24.29 -2.88
CA GLU A 23 -2.93 -23.74 -2.13
C GLU A 23 -2.94 -22.22 -2.41
N SER A 24 -3.89 -21.80 -3.24
CA SER A 24 -4.18 -20.37 -3.39
C SER A 24 -4.77 -19.92 -2.07
N GLY A 25 -3.92 -19.45 -1.16
CA GLY A 25 -4.36 -18.87 0.10
C GLY A 25 -5.45 -17.82 -0.17
N ALA A 26 -6.44 -17.73 0.73
CA ALA A 26 -7.53 -16.76 0.60
C ALA A 26 -6.95 -15.36 0.38
N VAL A 27 -7.45 -14.68 -0.65
CA VAL A 27 -7.04 -13.32 -1.06
C VAL A 27 -8.24 -12.39 -0.91
N LEU A 28 -8.02 -11.24 -0.30
CA LEU A 28 -9.00 -10.15 -0.22
C LEU A 28 -8.61 -9.08 -1.24
N GLU A 29 -9.42 -8.91 -2.28
CA GLU A 29 -9.24 -7.87 -3.30
C GLU A 29 -9.81 -6.54 -2.77
N VAL A 30 -8.96 -5.63 -2.30
CA VAL A 30 -9.37 -4.33 -1.77
C VAL A 30 -9.46 -3.30 -2.90
N GLY A 31 -8.43 -3.19 -3.72
CA GLY A 31 -8.38 -2.32 -4.89
C GLY A 31 -8.26 -3.16 -6.16
N LYS A 32 -9.37 -3.54 -6.78
CA LYS A 32 -9.36 -4.25 -8.08
C LYS A 32 -9.48 -3.24 -9.22
N PHE A 33 -8.49 -2.37 -9.35
CA PHE A 33 -8.47 -1.32 -10.35
C PHE A 33 -8.44 -1.86 -11.78
N SER A 34 -7.84 -3.05 -11.95
CA SER A 34 -7.83 -3.78 -13.22
C SER A 34 -9.23 -4.15 -13.73
N ALA A 35 -10.24 -4.19 -12.86
CA ALA A 35 -11.63 -4.44 -13.22
C ALA A 35 -12.45 -3.16 -13.47
N SER A 36 -11.93 -1.98 -13.09
CA SER A 36 -12.64 -0.69 -13.19
C SER A 36 -12.81 -0.23 -14.64
N GLN A 37 -13.74 0.68 -14.91
CA GLN A 37 -13.97 1.23 -16.23
C GLN A 37 -13.01 2.39 -16.52
N VAL A 38 -12.40 2.42 -17.71
CA VAL A 38 -11.53 3.52 -18.16
C VAL A 38 -12.32 4.83 -18.23
N GLY A 39 -11.72 5.94 -17.78
CA GLY A 39 -12.34 7.26 -17.67
C GLY A 39 -13.12 7.47 -16.37
N GLN A 40 -13.23 6.46 -15.52
CA GLN A 40 -13.87 6.59 -14.21
C GLN A 40 -12.93 7.33 -13.24
N ALA A 41 -13.43 8.42 -12.64
CA ALA A 41 -12.65 9.22 -11.69
C ALA A 41 -12.41 8.48 -10.35
N MET A 42 -13.34 7.62 -9.97
CA MET A 42 -13.26 6.83 -8.74
C MET A 42 -13.64 5.37 -9.00
N PRO A 43 -12.75 4.42 -8.69
CA PRO A 43 -13.09 3.00 -8.75
C PRO A 43 -14.23 2.63 -7.78
N ASP A 44 -14.94 1.55 -8.04
CA ASP A 44 -16.08 1.12 -7.25
C ASP A 44 -15.73 0.90 -5.77
N GLY A 45 -16.51 1.52 -4.89
CA GLY A 45 -16.33 1.47 -3.44
C GLY A 45 -15.23 2.37 -2.89
N TRP A 46 -14.56 3.16 -3.75
CA TRP A 46 -13.62 4.21 -3.33
C TRP A 46 -14.32 5.57 -3.26
N THR A 47 -13.90 6.40 -2.33
CA THR A 47 -14.42 7.76 -2.11
C THR A 47 -13.27 8.76 -2.01
N PRO A 48 -13.50 10.06 -2.31
CA PRO A 48 -12.48 11.07 -2.16
C PRO A 48 -12.05 11.22 -0.69
N LEU A 49 -10.73 11.29 -0.48
CA LEU A 49 -10.11 11.71 0.77
C LEU A 49 -9.59 13.13 0.58
N THR A 50 -10.25 14.11 1.20
CA THR A 50 -9.91 15.53 1.05
C THR A 50 -9.64 16.18 2.39
N PHE A 51 -8.89 17.30 2.37
CA PHE A 51 -8.48 18.02 3.57
C PHE A 51 -9.04 19.45 3.54
N LYS A 52 -9.77 19.87 4.59
CA LYS A 52 -10.43 21.18 4.65
C LYS A 52 -9.50 22.38 4.40
N LYS A 53 -8.23 22.25 4.76
CA LYS A 53 -7.23 23.31 4.60
C LYS A 53 -6.54 23.32 3.24
N ILE A 54 -6.76 22.28 2.41
CA ILE A 54 -6.12 22.13 1.11
C ILE A 54 -7.20 22.14 0.04
N PRO A 55 -7.48 23.30 -0.58
CA PRO A 55 -8.59 23.43 -1.53
C PRO A 55 -8.29 22.83 -2.91
N LYS A 56 -7.02 22.66 -3.26
CA LYS A 56 -6.63 22.09 -4.55
C LYS A 56 -6.41 20.58 -4.38
N HIS A 57 -7.16 19.81 -5.14
CA HIS A 57 -7.16 18.35 -5.05
C HIS A 57 -6.33 17.73 -6.17
N THR A 58 -5.73 16.59 -5.88
CA THR A 58 -5.11 15.71 -6.86
C THR A 58 -6.18 15.13 -7.77
N PHE A 59 -5.92 15.08 -9.05
CA PHE A 59 -6.81 14.48 -10.04
C PHE A 59 -6.56 12.98 -10.14
N TYR A 60 -7.65 12.19 -10.09
CA TYR A 60 -7.62 10.74 -10.22
C TYR A 60 -8.47 10.28 -11.38
N GLU A 61 -7.99 9.29 -12.12
CA GLU A 61 -8.71 8.68 -13.24
C GLU A 61 -8.23 7.24 -13.47
N VAL A 62 -9.16 6.35 -13.81
CA VAL A 62 -8.82 5.01 -14.29
C VAL A 62 -8.37 5.11 -15.74
N VAL A 63 -7.14 4.70 -16.02
CA VAL A 63 -6.54 4.72 -17.35
C VAL A 63 -6.04 3.33 -17.74
N LYS A 64 -5.73 3.14 -19.04
CA LYS A 64 -4.90 2.02 -19.48
C LYS A 64 -3.43 2.39 -19.41
N ASP A 65 -2.62 1.48 -18.85
CA ASP A 65 -1.16 1.51 -18.96
C ASP A 65 -0.72 0.17 -19.55
N GLY A 66 -0.40 0.17 -20.83
CA GLY A 66 -0.34 -1.07 -21.62
C GLY A 66 -1.72 -1.76 -21.69
N ASP A 67 -1.75 -3.04 -21.35
CA ASP A 67 -2.98 -3.85 -21.36
C ASP A 67 -3.73 -3.86 -20.02
N VAL A 68 -3.17 -3.20 -18.99
CA VAL A 68 -3.74 -3.20 -17.63
C VAL A 68 -4.42 -1.88 -17.32
N ARG A 69 -5.57 -1.95 -16.63
CA ARG A 69 -6.24 -0.76 -16.10
C ARG A 69 -5.72 -0.46 -14.71
N VAL A 70 -5.46 0.81 -14.45
CA VAL A 70 -4.83 1.31 -13.23
C VAL A 70 -5.41 2.67 -12.86
N VAL A 71 -5.25 3.10 -11.61
CA VAL A 71 -5.59 4.47 -11.22
C VAL A 71 -4.37 5.37 -11.47
N LYS A 72 -4.54 6.39 -12.29
CA LYS A 72 -3.58 7.47 -12.47
C LYS A 72 -3.93 8.61 -11.53
N ALA A 73 -2.92 9.13 -10.81
CA ALA A 73 -3.01 10.32 -9.98
C ALA A 73 -2.11 11.42 -10.55
N VAL A 74 -2.63 12.63 -10.65
CA VAL A 74 -1.86 13.82 -11.05
C VAL A 74 -2.04 14.90 -9.99
N SER A 75 -0.96 15.21 -9.28
CA SER A 75 -0.91 16.25 -8.27
C SER A 75 -0.13 17.46 -8.80
N GLU A 76 -0.65 18.67 -8.59
CA GLU A 76 0.01 19.95 -8.96
C GLU A 76 -0.20 20.95 -7.83
N ALA A 77 0.76 21.08 -6.92
CA ALA A 77 0.63 21.89 -5.70
C ALA A 77 -0.70 21.59 -5.00
N SER A 78 -1.05 20.32 -4.84
CA SER A 78 -2.35 19.85 -4.39
C SER A 78 -2.20 18.61 -3.49
N ALA A 79 -3.23 18.32 -2.70
CA ALA A 79 -3.30 17.07 -1.95
C ALA A 79 -4.73 16.55 -1.85
N SER A 80 -4.92 15.31 -2.18
CA SER A 80 -6.08 14.50 -1.88
C SER A 80 -5.76 13.03 -2.13
N GLY A 81 -6.62 12.15 -1.71
CA GLY A 81 -6.51 10.72 -1.96
C GLY A 81 -7.84 10.09 -2.39
N LEU A 82 -7.79 8.80 -2.60
CA LEU A 82 -8.96 7.94 -2.66
C LEU A 82 -8.89 6.96 -1.49
N THR A 83 -9.99 6.77 -0.80
CA THR A 83 -10.07 5.87 0.37
C THR A 83 -11.20 4.86 0.20
N LYS A 84 -10.99 3.67 0.76
CA LYS A 84 -11.98 2.61 0.81
C LYS A 84 -12.06 2.05 2.24
N PRO A 85 -13.23 2.07 2.90
CA PRO A 85 -13.42 1.40 4.17
C PRO A 85 -13.37 -0.12 3.98
N VAL A 86 -12.72 -0.81 4.90
CA VAL A 86 -12.59 -2.27 4.94
C VAL A 86 -12.64 -2.76 6.38
N VAL A 87 -12.84 -4.06 6.58
CA VAL A 87 -12.69 -4.69 7.90
C VAL A 87 -11.83 -5.93 7.69
N ILE A 88 -10.55 -5.86 8.10
CA ILE A 88 -9.57 -6.93 7.87
C ILE A 88 -8.83 -7.20 9.19
N ASP A 89 -8.75 -8.47 9.59
CA ASP A 89 -7.88 -8.89 10.68
C ASP A 89 -6.44 -9.03 10.17
N PRO A 90 -5.50 -8.18 10.62
CA PRO A 90 -4.10 -8.28 10.19
C PRO A 90 -3.39 -9.53 10.69
N LYS A 91 -3.96 -10.27 11.66
CA LYS A 91 -3.44 -11.58 12.09
C LYS A 91 -3.79 -12.67 11.09
N GLU A 92 -4.98 -12.60 10.50
CA GLU A 92 -5.44 -13.55 9.50
C GLU A 92 -4.89 -13.23 8.10
N PHE A 93 -4.85 -11.94 7.74
CA PHE A 93 -4.37 -11.42 6.47
C PHE A 93 -3.20 -10.44 6.66
N PRO A 94 -2.04 -10.94 7.11
CA PRO A 94 -0.90 -10.08 7.44
C PRO A 94 -0.17 -9.51 6.23
N ILE A 95 -0.36 -10.04 5.04
CA ILE A 95 0.41 -9.65 3.86
C ILE A 95 -0.43 -8.74 2.99
N VAL A 96 0.03 -7.51 2.79
CA VAL A 96 -0.51 -6.59 1.80
C VAL A 96 0.40 -6.57 0.58
N ARG A 97 -0.19 -6.66 -0.62
CA ARG A 97 0.51 -6.49 -1.91
C ARG A 97 -0.17 -5.40 -2.71
N TRP A 98 0.66 -4.61 -3.37
CA TRP A 98 0.22 -3.62 -4.36
C TRP A 98 1.30 -3.42 -5.40
N ARG A 99 0.99 -2.69 -6.45
CA ARG A 99 2.00 -2.19 -7.37
C ARG A 99 1.75 -0.73 -7.68
N TRP A 100 2.82 -0.03 -7.92
CA TRP A 100 2.79 1.38 -8.30
C TRP A 100 3.90 1.75 -9.27
N LYS A 101 3.75 2.92 -9.88
CA LYS A 101 4.75 3.54 -10.75
C LYS A 101 4.66 5.04 -10.56
N ILE A 102 5.80 5.72 -10.57
CA ILE A 102 5.87 7.19 -10.56
C ILE A 102 6.64 7.69 -11.78
N ASP A 103 6.33 8.91 -12.25
CA ASP A 103 7.06 9.51 -13.36
C ASP A 103 8.37 10.18 -12.91
N HIS A 104 8.42 10.68 -11.67
CA HIS A 104 9.61 11.28 -11.06
C HIS A 104 9.45 11.40 -9.54
N VAL A 105 10.56 11.58 -8.84
CA VAL A 105 10.58 11.91 -7.41
C VAL A 105 10.41 13.41 -7.19
N LEU A 106 9.96 13.83 -6.01
CA LEU A 106 9.84 15.24 -5.64
C LEU A 106 11.16 15.71 -5.01
N LYS A 107 11.76 16.76 -5.53
CA LYS A 107 13.05 17.29 -5.04
C LYS A 107 12.97 17.79 -3.60
N GLY A 108 11.82 18.37 -3.24
CA GLY A 108 11.53 18.90 -1.91
C GLY A 108 11.04 17.86 -0.91
N SER A 109 10.73 16.64 -1.35
CA SER A 109 10.28 15.57 -0.46
C SER A 109 11.33 15.25 0.60
N ASP A 110 10.89 15.17 1.86
CA ASP A 110 11.71 14.80 3.00
C ASP A 110 10.81 14.30 4.14
N VAL A 111 10.85 13.01 4.39
CA VAL A 111 10.00 12.32 5.36
C VAL A 111 10.19 12.83 6.80
N THR A 112 11.26 13.57 7.09
CA THR A 112 11.58 14.14 8.41
C THR A 112 11.05 15.55 8.63
N LEU A 113 10.60 16.23 7.58
CA LEU A 113 10.23 17.64 7.60
C LEU A 113 8.76 17.85 7.22
N LYS A 114 8.09 18.79 7.89
CA LYS A 114 6.70 19.17 7.54
C LYS A 114 6.59 19.81 6.16
N GLU A 115 7.57 20.62 5.82
CA GLU A 115 7.65 21.30 4.52
C GLU A 115 7.94 20.32 3.39
N GLY A 116 8.47 19.15 3.71
CA GLY A 116 8.78 18.06 2.79
C GLY A 116 7.81 16.86 2.85
N ASP A 117 6.69 16.98 3.58
CA ASP A 117 5.70 15.88 3.71
C ASP A 117 4.83 15.76 2.45
N ASP A 118 5.48 15.65 1.30
CA ASP A 118 4.89 15.39 -0.01
C ASP A 118 5.55 14.15 -0.62
N PHE A 119 4.75 13.26 -1.20
CA PHE A 119 5.26 12.06 -1.84
C PHE A 119 4.51 11.77 -3.14
N PRO A 120 5.22 11.37 -4.20
CA PRO A 120 4.57 11.06 -5.48
C PRO A 120 3.59 9.90 -5.35
N ALA A 121 3.87 8.93 -4.47
CA ALA A 121 2.98 7.81 -4.22
C ALA A 121 2.98 7.41 -2.74
N ARG A 122 1.77 7.22 -2.20
CA ARG A 122 1.51 6.77 -0.83
C ARG A 122 0.43 5.68 -0.82
N LEU A 123 0.61 4.67 0.05
CA LEU A 123 -0.43 3.72 0.42
C LEU A 123 -0.63 3.78 1.93
N TYR A 124 -1.81 4.19 2.36
CA TYR A 124 -2.22 4.19 3.76
C TYR A 124 -2.99 2.93 4.10
N ILE A 125 -2.63 2.31 5.20
CA ILE A 125 -3.40 1.28 5.89
C ILE A 125 -3.80 1.87 7.24
N THR A 126 -5.10 2.07 7.46
CA THR A 126 -5.64 2.65 8.69
C THR A 126 -6.19 1.59 9.60
N PHE A 127 -6.10 1.82 10.91
CA PHE A 127 -6.49 0.87 11.94
C PHE A 127 -7.63 1.40 12.79
N ALA A 128 -8.50 0.49 13.23
CA ALA A 128 -9.64 0.81 14.04
C ALA A 128 -9.23 1.36 15.42
N TYR A 129 -9.97 2.36 15.87
CA TYR A 129 -9.80 2.89 17.22
C TYR A 129 -10.62 2.12 18.23
N ASP A 130 -9.92 1.60 19.23
CA ASP A 130 -10.55 1.02 20.41
C ASP A 130 -10.32 1.97 21.60
N PRO A 131 -11.34 2.77 21.99
CA PRO A 131 -11.19 3.72 23.06
C PRO A 131 -10.84 3.06 24.40
N ASP A 132 -11.19 1.81 24.60
CA ASP A 132 -10.95 1.11 25.86
C ASP A 132 -9.50 0.62 26.00
N LYS A 133 -8.81 0.45 24.88
CA LYS A 133 -7.40 0.03 24.82
C LYS A 133 -6.39 1.18 24.76
N VAL A 134 -6.86 2.41 24.56
CA VAL A 134 -5.98 3.58 24.42
C VAL A 134 -5.83 4.33 25.74
N SER A 135 -4.58 4.68 26.11
CA SER A 135 -4.29 5.45 27.30
C SER A 135 -4.97 6.83 27.29
N PHE A 136 -5.28 7.38 28.48
CA PHE A 136 -5.94 8.68 28.61
C PHE A 136 -5.20 9.81 27.87
N GLY A 137 -3.87 9.82 27.91
CA GLY A 137 -3.05 10.79 27.18
C GLY A 137 -3.18 10.68 25.67
N LYS A 138 -3.22 9.46 25.12
CA LYS A 138 -3.48 9.23 23.68
C LYS A 138 -4.90 9.68 23.30
N LYS A 139 -5.92 9.42 24.15
CA LYS A 139 -7.31 9.90 23.93
C LYS A 139 -7.37 11.43 23.82
N LEU A 140 -6.64 12.14 24.69
CA LEU A 140 -6.64 13.61 24.68
C LEU A 140 -5.95 14.17 23.44
N LYS A 141 -4.79 13.62 23.07
CA LYS A 141 -4.08 13.97 21.82
C LYS A 141 -4.95 13.75 20.58
N TYR A 142 -5.67 12.63 20.53
CA TYR A 142 -6.57 12.32 19.42
C TYR A 142 -7.69 13.34 19.28
N LYS A 143 -8.39 13.65 20.38
CA LYS A 143 -9.45 14.70 20.37
C LYS A 143 -8.90 16.04 19.89
N ALA A 144 -7.71 16.43 20.33
CA ALA A 144 -7.05 17.64 19.86
C ALA A 144 -6.72 17.58 18.36
N GLY A 145 -6.22 16.43 17.87
CA GLY A 145 -5.94 16.20 16.46
C GLY A 145 -7.19 16.27 15.59
N GLN A 146 -8.30 15.66 16.01
CA GLN A 146 -9.59 15.73 15.29
C GLN A 146 -10.09 17.18 15.12
N VAL A 147 -9.91 18.02 16.14
CA VAL A 147 -10.32 19.44 16.07
C VAL A 147 -9.50 20.20 15.01
N ILE A 148 -8.21 19.87 14.86
CA ILE A 148 -7.29 20.59 13.97
C ILE A 148 -7.33 20.06 12.54
N PHE A 149 -7.39 18.74 12.38
CA PHE A 149 -7.17 18.07 11.11
C PHE A 149 -8.40 17.29 10.58
N GLY A 150 -9.48 17.20 11.35
CA GLY A 150 -10.68 16.41 11.03
C GLY A 150 -10.54 14.95 11.45
N ASP A 151 -11.25 14.05 10.76
CA ASP A 151 -11.23 12.60 11.07
C ASP A 151 -9.90 11.96 10.64
N ILE A 152 -8.91 12.07 11.53
CA ILE A 152 -7.63 11.38 11.34
C ILE A 152 -7.75 9.97 11.90
N PRO A 153 -7.26 8.94 11.19
CA PRO A 153 -7.14 7.61 11.77
C PRO A 153 -6.20 7.64 12.99
N ILE A 154 -6.56 6.90 14.04
CA ILE A 154 -5.78 6.86 15.30
C ILE A 154 -4.54 5.97 15.18
N GLY A 155 -4.41 5.27 14.12
CA GLY A 155 -3.23 4.52 13.76
C GLY A 155 -3.23 4.32 12.26
N ALA A 156 -2.16 4.70 11.62
CA ALA A 156 -1.96 4.38 10.22
C ALA A 156 -0.50 4.04 9.95
N ILE A 157 -0.28 3.05 9.10
CA ILE A 157 0.97 2.86 8.38
C ILE A 157 0.80 3.55 7.02
N ASN A 158 1.74 4.40 6.69
CA ASN A 158 1.82 5.07 5.40
C ASN A 158 3.09 4.60 4.67
N TYR A 159 2.92 3.73 3.71
CA TYR A 159 3.99 3.32 2.81
C TYR A 159 4.22 4.42 1.78
N VAL A 160 5.48 4.83 1.60
CA VAL A 160 5.83 5.96 0.73
C VAL A 160 6.95 5.61 -0.23
N TRP A 161 6.89 6.24 -1.42
CA TRP A 161 8.03 6.40 -2.30
C TRP A 161 8.73 7.71 -1.94
N GLU A 162 9.90 7.63 -1.37
CA GLU A 162 10.66 8.76 -0.84
C GLU A 162 11.80 9.16 -1.81
N THR A 163 12.41 10.32 -1.60
CA THR A 163 13.49 10.81 -2.47
C THR A 163 14.87 10.53 -1.91
N LYS A 164 15.06 10.62 -0.58
CA LYS A 164 16.36 10.65 0.09
C LYS A 164 16.53 9.59 1.17
N ALA A 165 15.49 9.39 2.00
CA ALA A 165 15.59 8.47 3.13
C ALA A 165 15.69 7.02 2.63
N PRO A 166 16.53 6.18 3.28
CA PRO A 166 16.75 4.80 2.87
C PRO A 166 15.47 3.96 2.96
N VAL A 167 15.31 2.99 2.06
CA VAL A 167 14.29 1.95 2.16
C VAL A 167 14.40 1.24 3.51
N GLY A 168 13.26 0.98 4.15
CA GLY A 168 13.17 0.39 5.48
C GLY A 168 13.17 1.40 6.64
N THR A 169 13.32 2.70 6.36
CA THR A 169 13.14 3.77 7.36
C THR A 169 11.70 3.73 7.88
N ILE A 170 11.54 3.75 9.21
CA ILE A 170 10.25 3.85 9.90
C ILE A 170 10.35 5.00 10.90
N ILE A 171 9.53 6.03 10.73
CA ILE A 171 9.50 7.23 11.58
C ILE A 171 8.07 7.72 11.77
N ASP A 172 7.88 8.60 12.74
CA ASP A 172 6.61 9.34 12.89
C ASP A 172 6.40 10.28 11.71
N ASN A 173 5.14 10.44 11.29
CA ASN A 173 4.80 11.50 10.36
C ASN A 173 5.12 12.87 11.00
N ALA A 174 5.60 13.82 10.21
CA ALA A 174 6.06 15.13 10.69
C ALA A 174 4.97 15.95 11.41
N TYR A 175 3.68 15.63 11.20
CA TYR A 175 2.55 16.30 11.84
C TYR A 175 1.98 15.54 13.04
N THR A 176 2.15 14.20 13.11
CA THR A 176 1.52 13.36 14.12
C THR A 176 2.23 12.03 14.34
N ASP A 177 2.30 11.58 15.58
CA ASP A 177 2.79 10.25 15.97
C ASP A 177 1.77 9.12 15.76
N PHE A 178 0.54 9.45 15.35
CA PHE A 178 -0.51 8.48 15.01
C PHE A 178 -0.31 7.84 13.63
N VAL A 179 0.47 8.46 12.77
CA VAL A 179 0.81 7.95 11.44
C VAL A 179 2.30 7.64 11.41
N LYS A 180 2.63 6.41 11.03
CA LYS A 180 4.01 5.98 10.85
C LYS A 180 4.33 5.92 9.35
N MET A 181 5.38 6.62 8.98
CA MET A 181 5.92 6.60 7.63
C MET A 181 6.84 5.39 7.48
N VAL A 182 6.64 4.60 6.45
CA VAL A 182 7.47 3.45 6.10
C VAL A 182 7.97 3.64 4.67
N VAL A 183 9.24 3.91 4.52
CA VAL A 183 9.88 4.06 3.20
C VAL A 183 10.03 2.67 2.57
N VAL A 184 9.33 2.40 1.49
CA VAL A 184 9.43 1.13 0.75
C VAL A 184 10.15 1.29 -0.58
N GLU A 185 10.10 2.48 -1.18
CA GLU A 185 10.90 2.87 -2.34
C GLU A 185 11.60 4.20 -2.08
N SER A 186 12.78 4.40 -2.67
CA SER A 186 13.57 5.62 -2.50
C SER A 186 14.41 5.98 -3.71
N GLY A 187 14.47 7.28 -4.00
CA GLY A 187 15.30 7.81 -5.08
C GLY A 187 14.76 7.52 -6.47
N THR A 188 15.64 7.66 -7.47
CA THR A 188 15.29 7.69 -8.89
C THR A 188 15.50 6.38 -9.63
N GLN A 189 16.07 5.37 -9.00
CA GLN A 189 16.50 4.14 -9.69
C GLN A 189 15.36 3.41 -10.39
N ASN A 190 14.19 3.39 -9.76
CA ASN A 190 13.00 2.65 -10.22
C ASN A 190 11.93 3.56 -10.84
N VAL A 191 12.22 4.85 -11.06
CA VAL A 191 11.29 5.79 -11.71
C VAL A 191 10.92 5.32 -13.11
N GLY A 192 9.64 5.42 -13.45
CA GLY A 192 9.08 4.96 -14.73
C GLY A 192 8.84 3.46 -14.81
N MET A 193 9.23 2.68 -13.82
CA MET A 193 9.01 1.23 -13.77
C MET A 193 7.86 0.88 -12.83
N TRP A 194 7.12 -0.18 -13.16
CA TRP A 194 6.18 -0.80 -12.26
C TRP A 194 6.91 -1.58 -11.17
N ILE A 195 6.68 -1.22 -9.92
CA ILE A 195 7.23 -1.91 -8.75
C ILE A 195 6.10 -2.66 -8.05
N ASP A 196 6.31 -3.94 -7.84
CA ASP A 196 5.44 -4.80 -7.04
C ASP A 196 5.94 -4.80 -5.61
N GLU A 197 5.12 -4.33 -4.69
CA GLU A 197 5.40 -4.29 -3.26
C GLU A 197 4.69 -5.43 -2.53
N GLU A 198 5.37 -5.99 -1.56
CA GLU A 198 4.79 -6.94 -0.62
C GLU A 198 5.28 -6.62 0.79
N ARG A 199 4.35 -6.37 1.72
CA ARG A 199 4.68 -6.04 3.11
C ARG A 199 3.88 -6.90 4.08
N ASN A 200 4.50 -7.25 5.19
CA ASN A 200 3.80 -7.83 6.32
C ASN A 200 3.30 -6.71 7.24
N ILE A 201 2.06 -6.25 7.01
CA ILE A 201 1.45 -5.13 7.73
C ILE A 201 1.33 -5.38 9.25
N TYR A 202 1.15 -6.64 9.66
CA TYR A 202 1.13 -7.01 11.07
C TYR A 202 2.49 -6.75 11.73
N GLN A 203 3.59 -7.17 11.09
CA GLN A 203 4.93 -6.97 11.61
C GLN A 203 5.36 -5.50 11.53
N ASP A 204 5.01 -4.82 10.44
CA ASP A 204 5.31 -3.39 10.27
C ASP A 204 4.63 -2.56 11.35
N TYR A 205 3.36 -2.88 11.69
CA TYR A 205 2.65 -2.21 12.78
C TYR A 205 3.34 -2.44 14.13
N LYS A 206 3.67 -3.70 14.45
CA LYS A 206 4.38 -4.02 15.70
C LYS A 206 5.73 -3.30 15.80
N LYS A 207 6.49 -3.25 14.72
CA LYS A 207 7.76 -2.55 14.67
C LYS A 207 7.60 -1.04 14.85
N ALA A 208 6.56 -0.46 14.25
CA ALA A 208 6.33 0.98 14.23
C ALA A 208 5.68 1.52 15.52
N PHE A 209 4.75 0.77 16.12
CA PHE A 209 3.99 1.22 17.29
C PHE A 209 4.38 0.50 18.60
N GLY A 210 5.09 -0.63 18.53
CA GLY A 210 5.48 -1.41 19.71
C GLY A 210 4.33 -2.21 20.36
N GLU A 211 3.20 -2.34 19.67
CA GLU A 211 1.99 -3.01 20.18
C GLU A 211 1.33 -3.88 19.09
N GLU A 212 0.38 -4.72 19.49
CA GLU A 212 -0.41 -5.55 18.56
C GLU A 212 -1.33 -4.68 17.71
N PRO A 213 -1.42 -4.92 16.37
CA PRO A 213 -2.30 -4.16 15.51
C PRO A 213 -3.77 -4.43 15.84
N PRO A 214 -4.60 -3.37 15.89
CA PRO A 214 -6.05 -3.51 15.83
C PRO A 214 -6.52 -3.99 14.45
N MET A 215 -7.84 -4.15 14.28
CA MET A 215 -8.44 -4.40 12.98
C MET A 215 -8.09 -3.27 12.00
N ILE A 216 -7.78 -3.60 10.77
CA ILE A 216 -7.66 -2.63 9.68
C ILE A 216 -9.08 -2.15 9.34
N ASN A 217 -9.28 -0.83 9.26
CA ASN A 217 -10.57 -0.22 8.97
C ASN A 217 -10.62 0.57 7.66
N GLY A 218 -9.47 0.76 7.01
CA GLY A 218 -9.43 1.46 5.73
C GLY A 218 -8.12 1.30 4.99
N VAL A 219 -8.20 1.52 3.69
CA VAL A 219 -7.05 1.62 2.78
C VAL A 219 -7.21 2.88 1.96
N ALA A 220 -6.12 3.64 1.77
CA ALA A 220 -6.14 4.81 0.90
C ALA A 220 -4.88 4.89 0.03
N ILE A 221 -5.05 5.41 -1.17
CA ILE A 221 -3.95 5.85 -2.05
C ILE A 221 -3.93 7.36 -2.10
N MET A 222 -2.73 7.94 -2.15
CA MET A 222 -2.57 9.39 -2.19
C MET A 222 -1.30 9.79 -2.95
N SER A 223 -1.40 10.91 -3.67
CA SER A 223 -0.28 11.63 -4.26
C SER A 223 -0.44 13.10 -3.91
N ASP A 224 0.58 13.72 -3.37
CA ASP A 224 0.52 15.09 -2.89
C ASP A 224 1.79 15.89 -3.21
N THR A 225 1.60 17.18 -3.37
CA THR A 225 2.64 18.15 -3.73
C THR A 225 2.31 19.54 -3.18
N ASP A 226 1.44 19.61 -2.16
CA ASP A 226 0.95 20.89 -1.65
C ASP A 226 1.96 21.61 -0.75
N ASN A 227 2.89 20.90 -0.12
CA ASN A 227 3.97 21.49 0.67
C ASN A 227 5.09 22.00 -0.25
N THR A 228 5.60 21.15 -1.14
CA THR A 228 6.74 21.44 -2.05
C THR A 228 6.37 22.32 -3.23
N LYS A 229 5.06 22.45 -3.56
CA LYS A 229 4.53 23.17 -4.73
C LYS A 229 4.98 22.57 -6.08
N GLU A 230 5.40 21.32 -6.04
CA GLU A 230 5.83 20.58 -7.23
C GLU A 230 4.65 19.94 -7.97
N ARG A 231 4.96 19.07 -8.90
CA ARG A 231 4.01 18.21 -9.61
C ARG A 231 4.43 16.77 -9.44
N ALA A 232 3.46 15.86 -9.33
CA ALA A 232 3.67 14.42 -9.33
C ALA A 232 2.68 13.72 -10.24
N THR A 233 3.13 12.64 -10.87
CA THR A 233 2.24 11.68 -11.52
C THR A 233 2.58 10.30 -11.00
N ALA A 234 1.56 9.60 -10.50
CA ALA A 234 1.67 8.23 -10.04
C ALA A 234 0.59 7.34 -10.66
N TYR A 235 0.86 6.04 -10.69
CA TYR A 235 -0.06 5.02 -11.14
C TYR A 235 -0.15 3.95 -10.07
N TYR A 236 -1.36 3.52 -9.75
CA TYR A 236 -1.65 2.51 -8.75
C TYR A 236 -2.35 1.32 -9.40
N GLY A 237 -1.76 0.15 -9.27
CA GLY A 237 -2.37 -1.13 -9.65
C GLY A 237 -3.12 -1.76 -8.49
N ASP A 238 -3.56 -2.99 -8.69
CA ASP A 238 -4.41 -3.69 -7.72
C ASP A 238 -3.77 -3.81 -6.33
N ILE A 239 -4.62 -3.74 -5.29
CA ILE A 239 -4.24 -3.85 -3.88
C ILE A 239 -4.97 -5.06 -3.30
N ILE A 240 -4.21 -6.01 -2.75
CA ILE A 240 -4.75 -7.22 -2.16
C ILE A 240 -4.16 -7.48 -0.77
N PHE A 241 -4.94 -8.18 0.06
CA PHE A 241 -4.44 -8.77 1.29
C PHE A 241 -4.50 -10.28 1.18
N LYS A 242 -3.52 -10.98 1.75
CA LYS A 242 -3.45 -12.44 1.73
C LYS A 242 -2.93 -13.01 3.04
N LYS A 243 -3.24 -14.28 3.27
CA LYS A 243 -2.65 -15.05 4.37
C LYS A 243 -1.14 -15.18 4.17
N ALA A 244 -0.39 -15.30 5.27
CA ALA A 244 1.00 -15.71 5.18
C ALA A 244 1.08 -17.14 4.60
N ALA A 245 2.12 -17.41 3.83
CA ALA A 245 2.44 -18.80 3.47
C ALA A 245 2.75 -19.59 4.73
N GLN A 246 2.15 -20.78 4.86
CA GLN A 246 2.46 -21.72 5.94
C GLN A 246 3.83 -22.35 5.74
#